data_62d9c4c8e2f68536c497f6461c0f8b46
#
_entry.id   62d9c4c8e2f68536c497f6461c0f8b46
#
_cell.length_a   1.000
_cell.length_b   1.000
_cell.length_c   1.000
_cell.angle_alpha   90.00
_cell.angle_beta   90.00
_cell.angle_gamma   90.00
#
_symmetry.space_group_name_H-M   'P 1'
#
loop_
_entity.id
_entity.type
_entity.pdbx_description
1 polymer ?
#
loop_
_entity_poly.entity_id
_entity_poly.type
_entity_poly.pdbx_seq_one_letter_code
_entity_poly.pdbx_strand_id
1 'polypeptide(L)'
;MVLEASLSNSTVIVVSDTNIKNDIATSILHVHIANQLLIKTLYYAVLVTTTEAKLFAIRCGINQICSKDNVSKIVVVTDSIHAAKKIFDSISHPYQGQAMAILSNLHQFFIRNQSNSIEFWECPS
;
A
#
# COMPACT_ATOMS: atom_id res chain seq x y z
N MET A 1 -10.61 12.69 6.74
CA MET A 1 -11.18 11.92 5.61
C MET A 1 -11.97 10.75 6.15
N VAL A 2 -13.21 10.66 5.76
CA VAL A 2 -14.06 9.55 6.17
C VAL A 2 -14.01 8.49 5.07
N LEU A 3 -13.63 7.28 5.43
CA LEU A 3 -13.55 6.15 4.53
C LEU A 3 -14.62 5.15 4.94
N GLU A 4 -15.80 5.28 4.35
CA GLU A 4 -16.94 4.42 4.70
C GLU A 4 -16.67 2.95 4.41
N ALA A 5 -15.78 2.66 3.46
CA ALA A 5 -15.36 1.29 3.17
C ALA A 5 -14.71 0.59 4.37
N SER A 6 -14.27 1.34 5.39
CA SER A 6 -13.62 0.78 6.58
C SER A 6 -14.57 0.19 7.60
N LEU A 7 -15.88 0.21 7.36
CA LEU A 7 -16.87 -0.20 8.35
C LEU A 7 -16.89 -1.71 8.60
N SER A 8 -16.37 -2.51 7.68
CA SER A 8 -16.28 -3.96 7.87
C SER A 8 -15.01 -4.33 8.67
N ASN A 9 -15.14 -5.25 9.62
CA ASN A 9 -13.99 -5.77 10.36
C ASN A 9 -12.99 -6.53 9.49
N SER A 10 -13.42 -6.97 8.30
CA SER A 10 -12.55 -7.67 7.35
C SER A 10 -11.90 -6.76 6.32
N THR A 11 -12.17 -5.46 6.38
CA THR A 11 -11.58 -4.46 5.48
C THR A 11 -10.44 -3.74 6.17
N VAL A 12 -9.28 -3.73 5.54
CA VAL A 12 -8.10 -3.01 6.04
C VAL A 12 -7.83 -1.83 5.12
N ILE A 13 -7.60 -0.67 5.71
CA ILE A 13 -7.23 0.54 4.97
C ILE A 13 -5.77 0.83 5.26
N VAL A 14 -4.98 0.93 4.19
CA VAL A 14 -3.57 1.30 4.24
C VAL A 14 -3.44 2.71 3.67
N VAL A 15 -3.01 3.64 4.50
CA VAL A 15 -2.76 5.02 4.07
C VAL A 15 -1.25 5.25 4.09
N SER A 16 -0.68 5.63 2.96
CA SER A 16 0.73 5.96 2.86
C SER A 16 0.89 7.43 2.49
N ASP A 17 1.82 8.09 3.14
CA ASP A 17 2.20 9.46 2.85
C ASP A 17 3.73 9.53 2.81
N THR A 18 4.28 10.06 1.73
CA THR A 18 5.73 10.10 1.50
C THR A 18 6.17 11.51 1.20
N ASN A 19 7.22 11.94 1.90
CA ASN A 19 7.86 13.23 1.69
C ASN A 19 9.36 13.02 1.43
N ILE A 20 9.92 13.74 0.46
CA ILE A 20 11.34 13.69 0.17
C ILE A 20 11.95 15.05 0.45
N LYS A 21 12.98 15.05 1.30
CA LYS A 21 13.72 16.26 1.66
C LYS A 21 15.19 15.91 1.83
N ASN A 22 16.08 16.65 1.17
CA ASN A 22 17.53 16.43 1.23
C ASN A 22 17.93 14.99 0.90
N ASP A 23 17.34 14.44 -0.16
CA ASP A 23 17.58 13.07 -0.64
C ASP A 23 17.17 11.98 0.35
N ILE A 24 16.40 12.33 1.38
CA ILE A 24 15.84 11.37 2.31
C ILE A 24 14.33 11.32 2.13
N ALA A 25 13.82 10.16 1.79
CA ALA A 25 12.39 9.90 1.73
C ALA A 25 11.91 9.44 3.10
N THR A 26 10.87 10.07 3.60
CA THR A 26 10.21 9.67 4.84
C THR A 26 8.79 9.26 4.50
N SER A 27 8.44 8.03 4.80
CA SER A 27 7.12 7.49 4.55
C SER A 27 6.44 7.16 5.87
N ILE A 28 5.23 7.65 6.04
CA ILE A 28 4.38 7.31 7.18
C ILE A 28 3.30 6.36 6.67
N LEU A 29 3.19 5.23 7.31
CA LEU A 29 2.23 4.20 6.96
C LEU A 29 1.24 4.03 8.11
N HIS A 30 -0.03 4.21 7.82
CA HIS A 30 -1.10 3.95 8.76
C HIS A 30 -1.93 2.76 8.27
N VAL A 31 -2.16 1.80 9.14
CA VAL A 31 -3.01 0.64 8.86
C VAL A 31 -4.19 0.67 9.80
N HIS A 32 -5.40 0.68 9.25
CA HIS A 32 -6.65 0.77 10.00
C HIS A 32 -7.54 -0.43 9.73
N ILE A 33 -8.14 -0.97 10.76
CA ILE A 33 -9.22 -1.95 10.65
C ILE A 33 -10.40 -1.42 11.46
N ALA A 34 -11.60 -1.42 10.88
CA ALA A 34 -12.82 -0.95 11.55
C ALA A 34 -12.65 0.45 12.15
N ASN A 35 -12.00 1.36 11.43
CA ASN A 35 -11.72 2.74 11.83
C ASN A 35 -10.76 2.88 13.01
N GLN A 36 -10.11 1.79 13.44
CA GLN A 36 -9.08 1.84 14.47
C GLN A 36 -7.70 1.82 13.83
N LEU A 37 -6.84 2.72 14.27
CA LEU A 37 -5.44 2.71 13.86
C LEU A 37 -4.73 1.56 14.59
N LEU A 38 -4.31 0.54 13.84
CA LEU A 38 -3.60 -0.62 14.39
C LEU A 38 -2.10 -0.46 14.33
N ILE A 39 -1.60 0.07 13.21
CA ILE A 39 -0.17 0.14 12.94
C ILE A 39 0.14 1.53 12.43
N LYS A 40 1.15 2.15 13.01
CA LYS A 40 1.75 3.37 12.51
C LYS A 40 3.23 3.13 12.39
N THR A 41 3.74 3.18 11.16
CA THR A 41 5.15 2.90 10.91
C THR A 41 5.78 4.04 10.14
N LEU A 42 7.02 4.34 10.48
CA LEU A 42 7.80 5.38 9.82
C LEU A 42 8.98 4.70 9.13
N TYR A 43 9.13 4.94 7.84
CA TYR A 43 10.22 4.39 7.03
C TYR A 43 11.09 5.50 6.49
N TYR A 44 12.38 5.23 6.38
CA TYR A 44 13.34 6.14 5.77
C TYR A 44 14.05 5.44 4.62
N ALA A 45 14.27 6.17 3.54
CA ALA A 45 15.04 5.68 2.41
C ALA A 45 15.91 6.81 1.88
N VAL A 46 17.09 6.49 1.40
CA VAL A 46 18.07 7.46 0.93
C VAL A 46 18.32 7.22 -0.57
N LEU A 47 18.45 8.32 -1.32
CA LEU A 47 18.78 8.29 -2.76
C LEU A 47 17.74 7.54 -3.59
N VAL A 48 16.45 7.73 -3.28
CA VAL A 48 15.35 7.12 -4.03
C VAL A 48 14.53 8.19 -4.75
N THR A 49 13.88 7.81 -5.83
CA THR A 49 12.90 8.68 -6.49
C THR A 49 11.62 8.74 -5.68
N THR A 50 10.80 9.76 -5.94
CA THR A 50 9.49 9.89 -5.29
C THR A 50 8.62 8.65 -5.56
N THR A 51 8.58 8.19 -6.80
CA THR A 51 7.78 7.01 -7.17
C THR A 51 8.25 5.76 -6.44
N GLU A 52 9.56 5.55 -6.36
CA GLU A 52 10.13 4.39 -5.67
C GLU A 52 9.80 4.41 -4.18
N ALA A 53 9.91 5.57 -3.54
CA ALA A 53 9.59 5.72 -2.13
C ALA A 53 8.11 5.42 -1.85
N LYS A 54 7.22 5.88 -2.73
CA LYS A 54 5.78 5.62 -2.60
C LYS A 54 5.46 4.15 -2.80
N LEU A 55 6.08 3.48 -3.77
CA LEU A 55 5.92 2.04 -3.98
C LEU A 55 6.45 1.24 -2.79
N PHE A 56 7.58 1.64 -2.23
CA PHE A 56 8.13 0.98 -1.06
C PHE A 56 7.17 1.06 0.13
N ALA A 57 6.55 2.22 0.36
CA ALA A 57 5.57 2.37 1.43
C ALA A 57 4.35 1.47 1.21
N ILE A 58 3.83 1.40 -0.02
CA ILE A 58 2.72 0.50 -0.36
C ILE A 58 3.11 -0.95 -0.13
N ARG A 59 4.32 -1.34 -0.56
CA ARG A 59 4.84 -2.69 -0.36
C ARG A 59 4.87 -3.07 1.12
N CYS A 60 5.40 -2.19 1.96
CA CYS A 60 5.47 -2.44 3.39
C CYS A 60 4.08 -2.61 4.01
N GLY A 61 3.13 -1.77 3.60
CA GLY A 61 1.76 -1.87 4.09
C GLY A 61 1.09 -3.18 3.71
N ILE A 62 1.17 -3.55 2.45
CA ILE A 62 0.58 -4.79 1.95
C ILE A 62 1.25 -6.00 2.62
N ASN A 63 2.57 -5.98 2.76
CA ASN A 63 3.29 -7.08 3.41
C ASN A 63 2.84 -7.30 4.85
N GLN A 64 2.53 -6.23 5.58
CA GLN A 64 2.09 -6.36 6.98
C GLN A 64 0.70 -6.99 7.12
N ILE A 65 -0.17 -6.84 6.12
CA ILE A 65 -1.57 -7.26 6.24
C ILE A 65 -1.90 -8.51 5.44
N CYS A 66 -1.12 -8.86 4.42
CA CYS A 66 -1.43 -10.03 3.57
C CYS A 66 -1.35 -11.35 4.31
N SER A 67 -0.61 -11.41 5.42
CA SER A 67 -0.51 -12.61 6.25
C SER A 67 -1.66 -12.77 7.25
N LYS A 68 -2.53 -11.78 7.39
CA LYS A 68 -3.65 -11.84 8.32
C LYS A 68 -4.83 -12.58 7.71
N ASP A 69 -5.30 -13.63 8.38
CA ASP A 69 -6.34 -14.52 7.85
C ASP A 69 -7.73 -13.90 7.83
N ASN A 70 -7.98 -12.92 8.69
CA ASN A 70 -9.31 -12.32 8.81
C ASN A 70 -9.54 -11.13 7.88
N VAL A 71 -8.59 -10.85 6.99
CA VAL A 71 -8.69 -9.73 6.03
C VAL A 71 -9.23 -10.26 4.71
N SER A 72 -10.29 -9.66 4.20
CA SER A 72 -10.89 -10.01 2.90
C SER A 72 -10.83 -8.88 1.90
N LYS A 73 -10.59 -7.65 2.34
CA LYS A 73 -10.51 -6.49 1.45
C LYS A 73 -9.41 -5.55 1.93
N ILE A 74 -8.58 -5.13 0.98
CA ILE A 74 -7.53 -4.14 1.23
C ILE A 74 -7.88 -2.89 0.44
N VAL A 75 -7.88 -1.74 1.09
CA VAL A 75 -8.00 -0.44 0.44
C VAL A 75 -6.70 0.31 0.67
N VAL A 76 -6.00 0.62 -0.41
CA VAL A 76 -4.77 1.41 -0.36
C VAL A 76 -5.11 2.84 -0.76
N VAL A 77 -4.89 3.77 0.16
CA VAL A 77 -5.08 5.19 -0.10
C VAL A 77 -3.71 5.81 -0.34
N THR A 78 -3.52 6.37 -1.52
CA THR A 78 -2.25 6.96 -1.93
C THR A 78 -2.46 8.32 -2.57
N ASP A 79 -1.49 9.20 -2.44
CA ASP A 79 -1.48 10.48 -3.13
C ASP A 79 -0.94 10.38 -4.57
N SER A 80 -0.54 9.18 -4.99
CA SER A 80 0.00 8.96 -6.33
C SER A 80 -0.59 7.70 -6.96
N ILE A 81 -1.66 7.89 -7.73
CA ILE A 81 -2.22 6.80 -8.54
C ILE A 81 -1.23 6.36 -9.62
N HIS A 82 -0.33 7.26 -10.03
CA HIS A 82 0.74 6.92 -10.98
C HIS A 82 1.65 5.83 -10.42
N ALA A 83 2.06 5.96 -9.15
CA ALA A 83 2.86 4.93 -8.49
C ALA A 83 2.08 3.61 -8.39
N ALA A 84 0.81 3.68 -8.02
CA ALA A 84 -0.03 2.48 -7.92
C ALA A 84 -0.17 1.75 -9.26
N LYS A 85 -0.28 2.48 -10.37
CA LYS A 85 -0.38 1.88 -11.70
C LYS A 85 0.88 1.11 -12.08
N LYS A 86 2.05 1.50 -11.57
CA LYS A 86 3.31 0.80 -11.85
C LYS A 86 3.32 -0.62 -11.29
N ILE A 87 2.52 -0.92 -10.29
CA ILE A 87 2.42 -2.26 -9.72
C ILE A 87 1.94 -3.26 -10.77
N PHE A 88 0.97 -2.84 -11.59
CA PHE A 88 0.30 -3.72 -12.55
C PHE A 88 0.81 -3.54 -13.98
N ASP A 89 1.85 -2.74 -14.17
CA ASP A 89 2.43 -2.50 -15.48
C ASP A 89 3.31 -3.69 -15.88
N SER A 90 2.92 -4.38 -16.96
CA SER A 90 3.65 -5.53 -17.48
C SER A 90 4.87 -5.15 -18.32
N ILE A 91 4.99 -3.87 -18.69
CA ILE A 91 6.14 -3.38 -19.44
C ILE A 91 7.30 -3.16 -18.47
N SER A 92 8.51 -3.55 -18.86
CA SER A 92 9.70 -3.36 -18.03
C SER A 92 9.89 -1.87 -17.68
N HIS A 93 10.12 -1.59 -16.40
CA HIS A 93 10.34 -0.23 -15.90
C HIS A 93 11.26 -0.26 -14.67
N PRO A 94 11.82 0.91 -14.26
CA PRO A 94 12.81 0.96 -13.17
C PRO A 94 12.27 0.49 -11.80
N TYR A 95 10.94 0.47 -11.63
CA TYR A 95 10.31 0.12 -10.35
C TYR A 95 9.82 -1.32 -10.31
N GLN A 96 10.21 -2.15 -11.27
CA GLN A 96 9.67 -3.50 -11.44
C GLN A 96 9.96 -4.39 -10.23
N GLY A 97 11.10 -4.21 -9.57
CA GLY A 97 11.41 -4.99 -8.36
C GLY A 97 10.41 -4.77 -7.25
N GLN A 98 10.03 -3.52 -6.98
CA GLN A 98 9.01 -3.20 -5.98
C GLN A 98 7.63 -3.72 -6.41
N ALA A 99 7.29 -3.54 -7.68
CA ALA A 99 6.01 -4.01 -8.23
C ALA A 99 5.88 -5.53 -8.09
N MET A 100 6.91 -6.28 -8.43
CA MET A 100 6.89 -7.74 -8.34
C MET A 100 6.75 -8.24 -6.90
N ALA A 101 7.40 -7.56 -5.96
CA ALA A 101 7.26 -7.90 -4.54
C ALA A 101 5.82 -7.69 -4.05
N ILE A 102 5.19 -6.60 -4.47
CA ILE A 102 3.78 -6.32 -4.14
C ILE A 102 2.87 -7.38 -4.76
N LEU A 103 3.07 -7.68 -6.06
CA LEU A 103 2.25 -8.67 -6.76
C LEU A 103 2.38 -10.05 -6.15
N SER A 104 3.57 -10.44 -5.69
CA SER A 104 3.77 -11.71 -5.01
C SER A 104 2.94 -11.81 -3.73
N ASN A 105 2.93 -10.76 -2.93
CA ASN A 105 2.10 -10.72 -1.72
C ASN A 105 0.61 -10.76 -2.05
N LEU A 106 0.18 -10.04 -3.07
CA LEU A 106 -1.22 -10.01 -3.49
C LEU A 106 -1.65 -11.35 -4.07
N HIS A 107 -0.76 -12.03 -4.79
CA HIS A 107 -1.06 -13.35 -5.31
C HIS A 107 -1.40 -14.33 -4.19
N GLN A 108 -0.61 -14.36 -3.12
CA GLN A 108 -0.89 -15.20 -1.96
C GLN A 108 -2.19 -14.80 -1.27
N PHE A 109 -2.49 -13.52 -1.21
CA PHE A 109 -3.74 -13.02 -0.63
C PHE A 109 -4.95 -13.51 -1.42
N PHE A 110 -4.92 -13.45 -2.74
CA PHE A 110 -6.02 -13.89 -3.60
C PHE A 110 -6.17 -15.41 -3.64
N ILE A 111 -5.06 -16.17 -3.57
CA ILE A 111 -5.12 -17.64 -3.52
C ILE A 111 -5.83 -18.10 -2.26
N ARG A 112 -5.60 -17.41 -1.14
CA ARG A 112 -6.18 -17.80 0.14
C ARG A 112 -7.70 -17.80 0.10
N ASN A 113 -8.30 -16.83 -0.61
CA ASN A 113 -9.73 -16.77 -0.84
C ASN A 113 -9.99 -15.98 -2.12
N GLN A 114 -10.68 -16.59 -3.07
CA GLN A 114 -10.97 -15.96 -4.37
C GLN A 114 -11.85 -14.73 -4.26
N SER A 115 -12.60 -14.58 -3.18
CA SER A 115 -13.41 -13.39 -2.95
C SER A 115 -12.64 -12.21 -2.37
N ASN A 116 -11.37 -12.40 -2.00
CA ASN A 116 -10.53 -11.30 -1.52
C ASN A 116 -10.34 -10.27 -2.63
N SER A 117 -10.26 -9.01 -2.25
CA SER A 117 -10.16 -7.91 -3.21
C SER A 117 -9.23 -6.81 -2.70
N ILE A 118 -8.74 -6.01 -3.64
CA ILE A 118 -7.95 -4.82 -3.34
C ILE A 118 -8.44 -3.66 -4.19
N GLU A 119 -8.48 -2.47 -3.60
CA GLU A 119 -8.79 -1.22 -4.28
C GLU A 119 -7.71 -0.19 -3.99
N PHE A 120 -7.43 0.65 -4.96
CA PHE A 120 -6.53 1.79 -4.81
C PHE A 120 -7.33 3.07 -4.96
N TRP A 121 -7.27 3.92 -3.94
CA TRP A 121 -7.98 5.20 -3.92
C TRP A 121 -6.96 6.32 -3.92
N GLU A 122 -7.18 7.32 -4.78
CA GLU A 122 -6.34 8.51 -4.78
C GLU A 122 -6.86 9.51 -3.74
N CYS A 123 -5.97 9.91 -2.87
CA CYS A 123 -6.26 10.96 -1.90
C CYS A 123 -5.87 12.30 -2.53
N PRO A 124 -6.77 13.28 -2.63
CA PRO A 124 -6.41 14.61 -3.12
C PRO A 124 -5.35 15.23 -2.22
N SER A 125 -4.30 15.74 -2.84
CA SER A 125 -3.23 16.42 -2.11
C SER A 125 -3.62 17.85 -1.77
#